data_79369b1e600a8f82048e14bcd9997a02
#
_entry.id   79369b1e600a8f82048e14bcd9997a02
#
_cell.length_a   1.000
_cell.length_b   1.000
_cell.length_c   1.000
_cell.angle_alpha   90.00
_cell.angle_beta   90.00
_cell.angle_gamma   90.00
#
_symmetry.space_group_name_H-M   'P 1'
#
loop_
_entity.id
_entity.type
_entity.pdbx_description
1 polymer ?
#
loop_
_entity_poly.entity_id
_entity_poly.type
_entity_poly.pdbx_seq_one_letter_code
_entity_poly.pdbx_strand_id
1 'polypeptide(L)'
;MTALPIAGTALPQLLRLASPMLPVGAYAYSQGMEWAVDVGTIVDEASALAWITDLLRFNIGTLEAPVWRRLYRAWQEGDVESARNWNERFIAIRETAEFRAETLQMGGALKAVLDATREIDTGLLDQIESPAFPTAFSFAAHGLGVPLREGLTGYLWAWAENQVSAAMKLVPLGQSSGQRILVKLIALLPAIADNALAMQEDGLSNFSPGLAIASSRHETQYTRLFRS
;
A
#
# COMPACT_ATOMS: atom_id res chain seq x y z
N MET A 1 18.14 14.28 14.80
CA MET A 1 16.81 14.90 14.89
C MET A 1 15.94 14.00 15.75
N THR A 2 15.55 14.47 16.92
CA THR A 2 14.68 13.73 17.85
C THR A 2 13.28 13.69 17.22
N ALA A 3 12.76 12.51 16.92
CA ALA A 3 11.38 12.38 16.44
C ALA A 3 10.45 12.99 17.51
N LEU A 4 9.56 13.90 17.09
CA LEU A 4 8.52 14.41 17.96
C LEU A 4 7.64 13.23 18.38
N PRO A 5 7.25 13.11 19.66
CA PRO A 5 6.35 12.04 20.07
C PRO A 5 5.01 12.18 19.31
N ILE A 6 4.51 11.08 18.81
CA ILE A 6 3.17 11.02 18.19
C ILE A 6 2.17 11.55 19.22
N ALA A 7 1.35 12.53 18.84
CA ALA A 7 0.32 13.07 19.72
C ALA A 7 -0.58 11.93 20.25
N GLY A 8 -1.07 12.04 21.48
CA GLY A 8 -1.69 10.92 22.22
C GLY A 8 -2.85 10.19 21.50
N THR A 9 -3.45 10.81 20.48
CA THR A 9 -4.50 10.19 19.64
C THR A 9 -4.01 9.66 18.30
N ALA A 10 -2.86 10.12 17.79
CA ALA A 10 -2.37 9.76 16.45
C ALA A 10 -1.91 8.30 16.36
N LEU A 11 -1.30 7.74 17.42
CA LEU A 11 -0.87 6.34 17.41
C LEU A 11 -2.06 5.36 17.33
N PRO A 12 -3.13 5.45 18.14
CA PRO A 12 -4.31 4.60 17.97
C PRO A 12 -4.95 4.72 16.58
N GLN A 13 -5.00 5.92 16.01
CA GLN A 13 -5.52 6.13 14.65
C GLN A 13 -4.65 5.45 13.60
N LEU A 14 -3.32 5.56 13.72
CA LEU A 14 -2.39 4.86 12.83
C LEU A 14 -2.55 3.34 12.92
N LEU A 15 -2.63 2.79 14.13
CA LEU A 15 -2.83 1.35 14.34
C LEU A 15 -4.15 0.88 13.72
N ARG A 16 -5.22 1.69 13.80
CA ARG A 16 -6.51 1.40 13.16
C ARG A 16 -6.41 1.42 11.63
N LEU A 17 -5.76 2.43 11.05
CA LEU A 17 -5.57 2.53 9.60
C LEU A 17 -4.67 1.40 9.05
N ALA A 18 -3.67 0.98 9.79
CA ALA A 18 -2.77 -0.11 9.40
C ALA A 18 -3.30 -1.51 9.77
N SER A 19 -4.46 -1.60 10.43
CA SER A 19 -5.00 -2.87 10.90
C SER A 19 -5.56 -3.72 9.76
N PRO A 20 -5.35 -5.05 9.75
CA PRO A 20 -6.05 -5.98 8.88
C PRO A 20 -7.58 -5.95 9.04
N MET A 21 -8.08 -5.39 10.13
CA MET A 21 -9.51 -5.18 10.38
C MET A 21 -10.09 -3.98 9.63
N LEU A 22 -9.25 -3.11 9.02
CA LEU A 22 -9.75 -2.03 8.17
C LEU A 22 -10.50 -2.64 6.98
N PRO A 23 -11.79 -2.35 6.78
CA PRO A 23 -12.62 -3.11 5.83
C PRO A 23 -12.45 -2.61 4.38
N VAL A 24 -11.20 -2.57 3.91
CA VAL A 24 -10.84 -2.18 2.53
C VAL A 24 -10.65 -3.38 1.60
N GLY A 25 -10.67 -4.61 2.12
CA GLY A 25 -10.55 -5.81 1.34
C GLY A 25 -9.13 -6.18 0.90
N ALA A 26 -8.10 -5.56 1.49
CA ALA A 26 -6.69 -5.76 1.12
C ALA A 26 -6.26 -7.25 1.08
N TYR A 27 -6.77 -8.07 1.99
CA TYR A 27 -6.45 -9.51 2.09
C TYR A 27 -6.95 -10.35 0.92
N ALA A 28 -7.74 -9.78 0.00
CA ALA A 28 -8.20 -10.44 -1.21
C ALA A 28 -7.23 -10.29 -2.39
N TYR A 29 -6.10 -9.61 -2.20
CA TYR A 29 -5.14 -9.29 -3.24
C TYR A 29 -3.75 -9.81 -2.88
N SER A 30 -3.17 -10.61 -3.80
CA SER A 30 -1.81 -11.15 -3.67
C SER A 30 -0.78 -10.37 -4.48
N GLN A 31 -1.24 -9.49 -5.37
CA GLN A 31 -0.41 -8.71 -6.29
C GLN A 31 0.52 -9.59 -7.13
N GLY A 32 -0.05 -10.59 -7.81
CA GLY A 32 0.67 -11.51 -8.67
C GLY A 32 1.48 -12.59 -7.94
N MET A 33 1.51 -12.58 -6.60
CA MET A 33 2.22 -13.60 -5.83
C MET A 33 1.64 -15.00 -6.06
N GLU A 34 0.32 -15.11 -6.21
CA GLU A 34 -0.33 -16.41 -6.47
C GLU A 34 0.21 -17.06 -7.75
N TRP A 35 0.34 -16.30 -8.83
CA TRP A 35 0.97 -16.81 -10.05
C TRP A 35 2.44 -17.16 -9.84
N ALA A 36 3.21 -16.34 -9.12
CA ALA A 36 4.61 -16.62 -8.83
C ALA A 36 4.82 -17.90 -8.02
N VAL A 37 3.86 -18.25 -7.15
CA VAL A 37 3.84 -19.53 -6.43
C VAL A 37 3.49 -20.68 -7.39
N ASP A 38 2.47 -20.51 -8.23
CA ASP A 38 2.01 -21.54 -9.18
C ASP A 38 3.13 -21.99 -10.15
N VAL A 39 3.94 -21.03 -10.62
CA VAL A 39 5.10 -21.34 -11.51
C VAL A 39 6.38 -21.72 -10.76
N GLY A 40 6.35 -21.83 -9.44
CA GLY A 40 7.50 -22.26 -8.64
C GLY A 40 8.57 -21.20 -8.42
N THR A 41 8.29 -19.91 -8.65
CA THR A 41 9.20 -18.81 -8.31
C THR A 41 9.26 -18.60 -6.80
N ILE A 42 8.12 -18.77 -6.11
CA ILE A 42 8.02 -18.70 -4.66
C ILE A 42 7.62 -20.07 -4.14
N VAL A 43 8.51 -20.69 -3.35
CA VAL A 43 8.32 -22.07 -2.87
C VAL A 43 8.53 -22.24 -1.37
N ASP A 44 9.14 -21.22 -0.72
CA ASP A 44 9.52 -21.29 0.69
C ASP A 44 9.62 -19.89 1.33
N GLU A 45 10.01 -19.86 2.62
CA GLU A 45 10.19 -18.62 3.39
C GLU A 45 11.23 -17.67 2.74
N ALA A 46 12.31 -18.20 2.20
CA ALA A 46 13.39 -17.39 1.66
C ALA A 46 12.98 -16.70 0.37
N SER A 47 12.35 -17.42 -0.55
CA SER A 47 11.85 -16.91 -1.82
C SER A 47 10.66 -15.95 -1.62
N ALA A 48 9.77 -16.22 -0.65
CA ALA A 48 8.70 -15.29 -0.28
C ALA A 48 9.26 -13.96 0.28
N LEU A 49 10.23 -14.04 1.18
CA LEU A 49 10.90 -12.85 1.71
C LEU A 49 11.61 -12.05 0.61
N ALA A 50 12.30 -12.70 -0.30
CA ALA A 50 13.00 -12.05 -1.42
C ALA A 50 11.98 -11.30 -2.30
N TRP A 51 10.91 -11.98 -2.73
CA TRP A 51 9.83 -11.38 -3.53
C TRP A 51 9.24 -10.13 -2.88
N ILE A 52 8.80 -10.23 -1.61
CA ILE A 52 8.20 -9.11 -0.89
C ILE A 52 9.20 -7.97 -0.71
N THR A 53 10.47 -8.29 -0.40
CA THR A 53 11.53 -7.29 -0.23
C THR A 53 11.79 -6.52 -1.52
N ASP A 54 11.85 -7.20 -2.65
CA ASP A 54 12.12 -6.57 -3.95
C ASP A 54 10.95 -5.67 -4.36
N LEU A 55 9.70 -6.12 -4.19
CA LEU A 55 8.54 -5.27 -4.45
C LEU A 55 8.49 -4.05 -3.52
N LEU A 56 8.79 -4.24 -2.24
CA LEU A 56 8.82 -3.16 -1.27
C LEU A 56 9.87 -2.10 -1.64
N ARG A 57 11.03 -2.52 -2.15
CA ARG A 57 12.13 -1.62 -2.52
C ARG A 57 11.97 -0.97 -3.89
N PHE A 58 11.59 -1.74 -4.91
CA PHE A 58 11.68 -1.34 -6.32
C PHE A 58 10.33 -1.02 -6.98
N ASN A 59 9.22 -1.22 -6.26
CA ASN A 59 7.89 -0.84 -6.72
C ASN A 59 7.22 0.09 -5.72
N ILE A 60 6.87 -0.43 -4.54
CA ILE A 60 6.14 0.35 -3.52
C ILE A 60 6.98 1.55 -3.06
N GLY A 61 8.26 1.34 -2.76
CA GLY A 61 9.17 2.37 -2.27
C GLY A 61 9.58 3.41 -3.30
N THR A 62 9.48 3.09 -4.62
CA THR A 62 9.90 4.00 -5.71
C THR A 62 8.73 4.64 -6.46
N LEU A 63 7.51 4.14 -6.30
CA LEU A 63 6.32 4.73 -6.91
C LEU A 63 5.27 5.09 -5.88
N GLU A 64 4.69 4.09 -5.22
CA GLU A 64 3.48 4.25 -4.42
C GLU A 64 3.73 5.11 -3.18
N ALA A 65 4.78 4.86 -2.44
CA ALA A 65 5.15 5.62 -1.25
C ALA A 65 5.50 7.10 -1.56
N PRO A 66 6.28 7.42 -2.60
CA PRO A 66 6.50 8.80 -3.02
C PRO A 66 5.24 9.52 -3.52
N VAL A 67 4.32 8.81 -4.19
CA VAL A 67 3.02 9.37 -4.59
C VAL A 67 2.16 9.63 -3.34
N TRP A 68 2.10 8.67 -2.40
CA TRP A 68 1.40 8.83 -1.12
C TRP A 68 1.88 10.09 -0.37
N ARG A 69 3.19 10.34 -0.31
CA ARG A 69 3.75 11.56 0.29
C ARG A 69 3.21 12.83 -0.37
N ARG A 70 3.15 12.86 -1.71
CA ARG A 70 2.68 14.03 -2.48
C ARG A 70 1.20 14.28 -2.23
N LEU A 71 0.41 13.23 -2.20
CA LEU A 71 -1.00 13.28 -1.84
C LEU A 71 -1.19 13.80 -0.42
N TYR A 72 -0.43 13.30 0.55
CA TYR A 72 -0.50 13.78 1.93
C TYR A 72 -0.19 15.29 2.02
N ARG A 73 0.81 15.78 1.26
CA ARG A 73 1.14 17.21 1.21
C ARG A 73 0.04 18.04 0.57
N ALA A 74 -0.53 17.56 -0.52
CA ALA A 74 -1.67 18.21 -1.16
C ALA A 74 -2.85 18.37 -0.20
N TRP A 75 -3.17 17.33 0.59
CA TRP A 75 -4.19 17.40 1.63
C TRP A 75 -3.85 18.39 2.73
N GLN A 76 -2.60 18.43 3.16
CA GLN A 76 -2.12 19.36 4.20
C GLN A 76 -2.26 20.83 3.74
N GLU A 77 -2.10 21.10 2.46
CA GLU A 77 -2.20 22.43 1.84
C GLU A 77 -3.63 22.76 1.37
N GLY A 78 -4.56 21.79 1.41
CA GLY A 78 -5.91 21.93 0.87
C GLY A 78 -5.94 21.99 -0.66
N ASP A 79 -4.87 21.56 -1.32
CA ASP A 79 -4.72 21.58 -2.79
C ASP A 79 -5.33 20.31 -3.42
N VAL A 80 -6.65 20.38 -3.64
CA VAL A 80 -7.41 19.29 -4.26
C VAL A 80 -6.99 19.03 -5.71
N GLU A 81 -6.57 20.07 -6.43
CA GLU A 81 -6.15 19.93 -7.84
C GLU A 81 -4.86 19.12 -7.94
N SER A 82 -3.89 19.38 -7.08
CA SER A 82 -2.68 18.56 -6.98
C SER A 82 -3.01 17.14 -6.57
N ALA A 83 -3.91 16.94 -5.60
CA ALA A 83 -4.34 15.61 -5.17
C ALA A 83 -5.01 14.84 -6.31
N ARG A 84 -5.89 15.48 -7.10
CA ARG A 84 -6.54 14.89 -8.28
C ARG A 84 -5.51 14.48 -9.32
N ASN A 85 -4.58 15.34 -9.64
CA ASN A 85 -3.54 15.09 -10.63
C ASN A 85 -2.67 13.87 -10.23
N TRP A 86 -2.25 13.78 -8.96
CA TRP A 86 -1.50 12.63 -8.48
C TRP A 86 -2.33 11.34 -8.45
N ASN A 87 -3.62 11.43 -8.13
CA ASN A 87 -4.54 10.30 -8.18
C ASN A 87 -4.66 9.74 -9.60
N GLU A 88 -4.93 10.59 -10.58
CA GLU A 88 -5.08 10.21 -11.98
C GLU A 88 -3.77 9.63 -12.55
N ARG A 89 -2.63 10.27 -12.28
CA ARG A 89 -1.31 9.77 -12.69
C ARG A 89 -1.03 8.39 -12.07
N PHE A 90 -1.33 8.20 -10.79
CA PHE A 90 -1.13 6.92 -10.13
C PHE A 90 -1.98 5.81 -10.78
N ILE A 91 -3.26 6.07 -11.05
CA ILE A 91 -4.15 5.13 -11.71
C ILE A 91 -3.65 4.80 -13.12
N ALA A 92 -3.20 5.81 -13.88
CA ALA A 92 -2.72 5.65 -15.25
C ALA A 92 -1.43 4.80 -15.35
N ILE A 93 -0.58 4.84 -14.33
CA ILE A 93 0.68 4.08 -14.30
C ILE A 93 0.46 2.61 -13.90
N ARG A 94 -0.71 2.24 -13.35
CA ARG A 94 -0.99 0.83 -12.98
C ARG A 94 -1.06 -0.04 -14.23
N GLU A 95 -0.13 -1.00 -14.35
CA GLU A 95 0.16 -1.75 -15.59
C GLU A 95 -0.97 -2.72 -15.99
N THR A 96 -1.70 -3.27 -15.01
CA THR A 96 -2.70 -4.32 -15.25
C THR A 96 -4.10 -3.86 -14.85
N ALA A 97 -5.12 -4.50 -15.41
CA ALA A 97 -6.52 -4.25 -15.05
C ALA A 97 -6.76 -4.62 -13.58
N GLU A 98 -6.14 -5.70 -13.08
CA GLU A 98 -6.25 -6.13 -11.69
C GLU A 98 -5.68 -5.09 -10.73
N PHE A 99 -4.47 -4.58 -10.96
CA PHE A 99 -3.88 -3.53 -10.11
C PHE A 99 -4.69 -2.25 -10.11
N ARG A 100 -5.29 -1.90 -11.24
CA ARG A 100 -6.18 -0.74 -11.34
C ARG A 100 -7.47 -0.95 -10.55
N ALA A 101 -8.09 -2.11 -10.70
CA ALA A 101 -9.29 -2.47 -9.97
C ALA A 101 -9.05 -2.54 -8.46
N GLU A 102 -7.94 -3.15 -8.02
CA GLU A 102 -7.53 -3.25 -6.62
C GLU A 102 -7.46 -1.87 -5.96
N THR A 103 -6.65 -0.96 -6.52
CA THR A 103 -6.44 0.35 -5.89
C THR A 103 -7.72 1.18 -5.83
N LEU A 104 -8.59 1.08 -6.85
CA LEU A 104 -9.88 1.78 -6.87
C LEU A 104 -10.89 1.17 -5.89
N GLN A 105 -10.96 -0.15 -5.79
CA GLN A 105 -11.86 -0.84 -4.86
C GLN A 105 -11.45 -0.55 -3.40
N MET A 106 -10.15 -0.63 -3.10
CA MET A 106 -9.66 -0.33 -1.75
C MET A 106 -9.82 1.15 -1.39
N GLY A 107 -9.57 2.05 -2.33
CA GLY A 107 -9.74 3.49 -2.12
C GLY A 107 -11.20 3.88 -1.89
N GLY A 108 -12.11 3.36 -2.72
CA GLY A 108 -13.55 3.54 -2.55
C GLY A 108 -14.09 2.94 -1.24
N ALA A 109 -13.60 1.75 -0.85
CA ALA A 109 -13.96 1.12 0.41
C ALA A 109 -13.50 1.96 1.62
N LEU A 110 -12.27 2.49 1.59
CA LEU A 110 -11.79 3.37 2.66
C LEU A 110 -12.59 4.66 2.73
N LYS A 111 -12.91 5.28 1.58
CA LYS A 111 -13.79 6.46 1.54
C LYS A 111 -15.15 6.16 2.20
N ALA A 112 -15.77 5.03 1.88
CA ALA A 112 -17.03 4.62 2.47
C ALA A 112 -16.94 4.44 4.01
N VAL A 113 -15.80 3.94 4.51
CA VAL A 113 -15.54 3.86 5.96
C VAL A 113 -15.48 5.24 6.58
N LEU A 114 -14.76 6.18 5.97
CA LEU A 114 -14.64 7.56 6.47
C LEU A 114 -16.00 8.27 6.49
N ASP A 115 -16.80 8.11 5.43
CA ASP A 115 -18.15 8.67 5.33
C ASP A 115 -19.09 8.08 6.41
N ALA A 116 -18.96 6.78 6.69
CA ALA A 116 -19.78 6.10 7.70
C ALA A 116 -19.40 6.50 9.13
N THR A 117 -18.11 6.68 9.41
CA THR A 117 -17.63 7.01 10.77
C THR A 117 -17.78 8.51 11.09
N ARG A 118 -17.76 9.37 10.09
CA ARG A 118 -17.87 10.84 10.22
C ARG A 118 -16.87 11.45 11.20
N GLU A 119 -15.71 10.84 11.34
CA GLU A 119 -14.66 11.30 12.25
C GLU A 119 -13.88 12.50 11.71
N ILE A 120 -13.83 12.63 10.39
CA ILE A 120 -13.20 13.72 9.67
C ILE A 120 -14.13 14.22 8.57
N ASP A 121 -13.99 15.49 8.20
CA ASP A 121 -14.72 16.06 7.06
C ASP A 121 -14.13 15.51 5.75
N THR A 122 -14.95 14.82 4.95
CA THR A 122 -14.56 14.22 3.67
C THR A 122 -14.72 15.15 2.47
N GLY A 123 -15.15 16.39 2.64
CA GLY A 123 -15.50 17.32 1.56
C GLY A 123 -14.39 17.57 0.52
N LEU A 124 -13.11 17.49 0.89
CA LEU A 124 -12.02 17.57 -0.07
C LEU A 124 -11.86 16.24 -0.84
N LEU A 125 -12.00 15.09 -0.17
CA LEU A 125 -11.93 13.79 -0.82
C LEU A 125 -13.11 13.54 -1.75
N ASP A 126 -14.29 14.09 -1.45
CA ASP A 126 -15.50 14.00 -2.30
C ASP A 126 -15.31 14.62 -3.67
N GLN A 127 -14.35 15.52 -3.83
CA GLN A 127 -14.00 16.13 -5.11
C GLN A 127 -13.14 15.22 -6.01
N ILE A 128 -12.70 14.07 -5.50
CA ILE A 128 -12.00 13.03 -6.26
C ILE A 128 -13.01 11.93 -6.58
N GLU A 129 -13.42 11.82 -7.83
CA GLU A 129 -14.50 10.90 -8.27
C GLU A 129 -14.19 9.43 -7.93
N SER A 130 -12.95 9.01 -8.16
CA SER A 130 -12.50 7.63 -7.96
C SER A 130 -11.15 7.64 -7.22
N PRO A 131 -11.14 7.80 -5.89
CA PRO A 131 -9.89 7.84 -5.16
C PRO A 131 -9.20 6.47 -5.16
N ALA A 132 -7.93 6.45 -5.57
CA ALA A 132 -7.06 5.30 -5.41
C ALA A 132 -6.73 5.07 -3.93
N PHE A 133 -6.29 3.88 -3.56
CA PHE A 133 -6.01 3.57 -2.16
C PHE A 133 -4.99 4.50 -1.50
N PRO A 134 -3.82 4.84 -2.12
CA PRO A 134 -2.91 5.81 -1.54
C PRO A 134 -3.52 7.21 -1.37
N THR A 135 -4.46 7.59 -2.24
CA THR A 135 -5.19 8.88 -2.16
C THR A 135 -6.10 8.91 -0.93
N ALA A 136 -6.93 7.88 -0.75
CA ALA A 136 -7.83 7.80 0.40
C ALA A 136 -7.07 7.60 1.72
N PHE A 137 -6.01 6.77 1.73
CA PHE A 137 -5.26 6.50 2.95
C PHE A 137 -4.45 7.72 3.41
N SER A 138 -3.82 8.45 2.49
CA SER A 138 -3.09 9.69 2.82
C SER A 138 -4.03 10.77 3.34
N PHE A 139 -5.24 10.88 2.76
CA PHE A 139 -6.29 11.76 3.26
C PHE A 139 -6.71 11.40 4.69
N ALA A 140 -7.01 10.12 4.92
CA ALA A 140 -7.38 9.63 6.25
C ALA A 140 -6.27 9.87 7.28
N ALA A 141 -5.02 9.58 6.94
CA ALA A 141 -3.88 9.80 7.82
C ALA A 141 -3.74 11.29 8.20
N HIS A 142 -3.84 12.19 7.22
CA HIS A 142 -3.81 13.64 7.47
C HIS A 142 -4.98 14.10 8.35
N GLY A 143 -6.21 13.77 7.97
CA GLY A 143 -7.42 14.19 8.68
C GLY A 143 -7.49 13.67 10.12
N LEU A 144 -6.93 12.50 10.39
CA LEU A 144 -6.84 11.89 11.72
C LEU A 144 -5.63 12.37 12.54
N GLY A 145 -4.86 13.33 12.02
CA GLY A 145 -3.71 13.91 12.72
C GLY A 145 -2.50 12.97 12.81
N VAL A 146 -2.42 11.94 11.97
CA VAL A 146 -1.24 11.06 11.90
C VAL A 146 -0.14 11.80 11.14
N PRO A 147 1.06 12.01 11.72
CA PRO A 147 2.12 12.72 11.04
C PRO A 147 2.58 12.02 9.76
N LEU A 148 3.10 12.79 8.80
CA LEU A 148 3.48 12.34 7.46
C LEU A 148 4.36 11.08 7.47
N ARG A 149 5.45 11.07 8.24
CA ARG A 149 6.43 9.97 8.25
C ARG A 149 5.84 8.70 8.85
N GLU A 150 5.12 8.86 9.96
CA GLU A 150 4.45 7.78 10.66
C GLU A 150 3.31 7.20 9.81
N GLY A 151 2.53 8.05 9.17
CA GLY A 151 1.46 7.65 8.26
C GLY A 151 1.99 6.85 7.06
N LEU A 152 3.08 7.31 6.45
CA LEU A 152 3.75 6.57 5.37
C LEU A 152 4.31 5.23 5.87
N THR A 153 4.93 5.20 7.05
CA THR A 153 5.44 3.96 7.64
C THR A 153 4.31 2.97 7.90
N GLY A 154 3.17 3.43 8.42
CA GLY A 154 1.99 2.59 8.62
C GLY A 154 1.39 2.07 7.32
N TYR A 155 1.40 2.87 6.25
CA TYR A 155 0.99 2.46 4.91
C TYR A 155 1.88 1.31 4.39
N LEU A 156 3.20 1.49 4.46
CA LEU A 156 4.17 0.48 4.06
C LEU A 156 4.06 -0.81 4.90
N TRP A 157 3.82 -0.67 6.20
CA TRP A 157 3.58 -1.79 7.10
C TRP A 157 2.33 -2.58 6.71
N ALA A 158 1.19 -1.89 6.51
CA ALA A 158 -0.06 -2.53 6.14
C ALA A 158 0.07 -3.33 4.83
N TRP A 159 0.79 -2.77 3.85
CA TRP A 159 1.12 -3.46 2.61
C TRP A 159 1.98 -4.72 2.87
N ALA A 160 3.07 -4.59 3.62
CA ALA A 160 3.98 -5.69 3.90
C ALA A 160 3.29 -6.83 4.66
N GLU A 161 2.48 -6.50 5.68
CA GLU A 161 1.71 -7.46 6.46
C GLU A 161 0.70 -8.23 5.58
N ASN A 162 0.02 -7.53 4.66
CA ASN A 162 -0.88 -8.17 3.70
C ASN A 162 -0.14 -9.15 2.79
N GLN A 163 1.04 -8.78 2.27
CA GLN A 163 1.85 -9.65 1.42
C GLN A 163 2.33 -10.90 2.18
N VAL A 164 2.74 -10.75 3.43
CA VAL A 164 3.12 -11.91 4.28
C VAL A 164 1.90 -12.81 4.54
N SER A 165 0.73 -12.22 4.78
CA SER A 165 -0.52 -12.97 4.94
C SER A 165 -0.88 -13.75 3.67
N ALA A 166 -0.69 -13.16 2.48
CA ALA A 166 -0.88 -13.84 1.21
C ALA A 166 0.12 -15.00 1.03
N ALA A 167 1.41 -14.77 1.30
CA ALA A 167 2.44 -15.82 1.25
C ALA A 167 2.11 -17.00 2.16
N MET A 168 1.63 -16.75 3.39
CA MET A 168 1.24 -17.81 4.32
C MET A 168 0.04 -18.66 3.86
N LYS A 169 -0.82 -18.10 2.99
CA LYS A 169 -1.95 -18.86 2.42
C LYS A 169 -1.54 -19.65 1.18
N LEU A 170 -0.58 -19.15 0.41
CA LEU A 170 -0.17 -19.71 -0.88
C LEU A 170 0.96 -20.74 -0.75
N VAL A 171 1.87 -20.51 0.18
CA VAL A 171 3.02 -21.38 0.47
C VAL A 171 2.77 -22.05 1.83
N PRO A 172 3.16 -23.32 2.05
CA PRO A 172 2.94 -24.01 3.32
C PRO A 172 3.88 -23.45 4.43
N LEU A 173 3.75 -22.16 4.70
CA LEU A 173 4.50 -21.45 5.73
C LEU A 173 3.75 -21.53 7.07
N GLY A 174 4.47 -21.89 8.13
CA GLY A 174 3.92 -21.81 9.48
C GLY A 174 3.88 -20.37 10.02
N GLN A 175 3.12 -20.14 11.09
CA GLN A 175 3.00 -18.82 11.74
C GLN A 175 4.36 -18.23 12.12
N SER A 176 5.29 -19.04 12.61
CA SER A 176 6.64 -18.60 12.96
C SER A 176 7.45 -18.10 11.74
N SER A 177 7.22 -18.70 10.55
CA SER A 177 7.84 -18.25 9.30
C SER A 177 7.33 -16.87 8.91
N GLY A 178 6.01 -16.65 8.96
CA GLY A 178 5.43 -15.33 8.73
C GLY A 178 6.01 -14.27 9.65
N GLN A 179 6.15 -14.57 10.94
CA GLN A 179 6.75 -13.64 11.90
C GLN A 179 8.23 -13.36 11.61
N ARG A 180 9.03 -14.35 11.19
CA ARG A 180 10.42 -14.11 10.80
C ARG A 180 10.54 -13.22 9.57
N ILE A 181 9.64 -13.38 8.59
CA ILE A 181 9.58 -12.48 7.42
C ILE A 181 9.24 -11.06 7.89
N LEU A 182 8.19 -10.88 8.69
CA LEU A 182 7.79 -9.55 9.19
C LEU A 182 8.91 -8.83 9.94
N VAL A 183 9.64 -9.52 10.83
CA VAL A 183 10.79 -8.93 11.56
C VAL A 183 11.85 -8.38 10.59
N LYS A 184 12.15 -9.11 9.51
CA LYS A 184 13.12 -8.66 8.49
C LYS A 184 12.59 -7.47 7.68
N LEU A 185 11.29 -7.47 7.33
CA LEU A 185 10.67 -6.37 6.59
C LEU A 185 10.59 -5.09 7.45
N ILE A 186 10.23 -5.19 8.74
CA ILE A 186 10.19 -4.04 9.67
C ILE A 186 11.52 -3.29 9.67
N ALA A 187 12.64 -4.00 9.64
CA ALA A 187 13.97 -3.38 9.65
C ALA A 187 14.24 -2.53 8.39
N LEU A 188 13.52 -2.75 7.30
CA LEU A 188 13.67 -2.02 6.04
C LEU A 188 12.79 -0.77 5.97
N LEU A 189 11.63 -0.78 6.62
CA LEU A 189 10.61 0.26 6.47
C LEU A 189 11.12 1.68 6.74
N PRO A 190 11.93 1.96 7.79
CA PRO A 190 12.42 3.32 8.04
C PRO A 190 13.22 3.90 6.87
N ALA A 191 14.15 3.11 6.31
CA ALA A 191 14.98 3.56 5.21
C ALA A 191 14.16 3.77 3.92
N ILE A 192 13.18 2.90 3.66
CA ILE A 192 12.28 3.01 2.50
C ILE A 192 11.40 4.26 2.65
N ALA A 193 10.84 4.50 3.84
CA ALA A 193 10.05 5.71 4.10
C ALA A 193 10.91 6.97 3.93
N ASP A 194 12.11 7.02 4.47
CA ASP A 194 13.00 8.19 4.35
C ASP A 194 13.39 8.45 2.89
N ASN A 195 13.69 7.40 2.12
CA ASN A 195 13.97 7.51 0.68
C ASN A 195 12.76 8.06 -0.09
N ALA A 196 11.56 7.53 0.18
CA ALA A 196 10.33 7.99 -0.47
C ALA A 196 10.00 9.45 -0.11
N LEU A 197 10.27 9.86 1.14
CA LEU A 197 10.10 11.25 1.58
C LEU A 197 11.08 12.22 0.92
N ALA A 198 12.26 11.78 0.54
CA ALA A 198 13.27 12.60 -0.15
C ALA A 198 13.15 12.57 -1.69
N MET A 199 12.45 11.57 -2.25
CA MET A 199 12.45 11.29 -3.68
C MET A 199 11.83 12.42 -4.52
N GLN A 200 12.57 12.91 -5.51
CA GLN A 200 12.08 13.88 -6.49
C GLN A 200 11.18 13.19 -7.54
N GLU A 201 10.52 13.99 -8.39
CA GLU A 201 9.56 13.45 -9.36
C GLU A 201 10.23 12.60 -10.45
N ASP A 202 11.41 12.98 -10.88
CA ASP A 202 12.23 12.26 -11.85
C ASP A 202 12.77 10.90 -11.34
N GLY A 203 12.74 10.70 -10.02
CA GLY A 203 13.08 9.42 -9.39
C GLY A 203 11.94 8.42 -9.31
N LEU A 204 10.71 8.80 -9.69
CA LEU A 204 9.56 7.89 -9.65
C LEU A 204 9.71 6.75 -10.65
N SER A 205 9.52 5.52 -10.20
CA SER A 205 9.65 4.34 -11.05
C SER A 205 8.74 3.21 -10.57
N ASN A 206 8.02 2.59 -11.52
CA ASN A 206 7.30 1.34 -11.36
C ASN A 206 7.99 0.19 -12.09
N PHE A 207 9.27 0.33 -12.42
CA PHE A 207 10.00 -0.65 -13.21
C PHE A 207 10.22 -1.95 -12.43
N SER A 208 9.20 -2.80 -12.43
CA SER A 208 9.19 -4.14 -11.81
C SER A 208 8.63 -5.15 -12.80
N PRO A 209 9.40 -5.49 -13.88
CA PRO A 209 8.89 -6.31 -14.98
C PRO A 209 8.41 -7.70 -14.52
N GLY A 210 9.04 -8.28 -13.51
CA GLY A 210 8.58 -9.55 -12.91
C GLY A 210 7.18 -9.45 -12.32
N LEU A 211 6.88 -8.36 -11.65
CA LEU A 211 5.55 -8.08 -11.09
C LEU A 211 4.51 -7.86 -12.20
N ALA A 212 4.84 -7.05 -13.20
CA ALA A 212 3.94 -6.79 -14.33
C ALA A 212 3.58 -8.07 -15.09
N ILE A 213 4.57 -8.96 -15.31
CA ILE A 213 4.35 -10.27 -15.91
C ILE A 213 3.48 -11.15 -15.00
N ALA A 214 3.78 -11.22 -13.70
CA ALA A 214 3.04 -12.04 -12.75
C ALA A 214 1.57 -11.61 -12.68
N SER A 215 1.30 -10.31 -12.56
CA SER A 215 -0.06 -9.78 -12.53
C SER A 215 -0.80 -10.02 -13.84
N SER A 216 -0.16 -9.78 -15.00
CA SER A 216 -0.77 -10.04 -16.31
C SER A 216 -1.09 -11.52 -16.53
N ARG A 217 -0.25 -12.43 -16.02
CA ARG A 217 -0.50 -13.87 -16.11
C ARG A 217 -1.58 -14.32 -15.13
N HIS A 218 -1.66 -13.69 -13.97
CA HIS A 218 -2.71 -13.94 -12.98
C HIS A 218 -4.11 -13.61 -13.55
N GLU A 219 -4.26 -12.56 -14.38
CA GLU A 219 -5.54 -12.22 -15.03
C GLU A 219 -6.17 -13.40 -15.80
N THR A 220 -5.35 -14.30 -16.33
CA THR A 220 -5.78 -15.46 -17.11
C THR A 220 -5.64 -16.80 -16.38
N GLN A 221 -5.23 -16.80 -15.12
CA GLN A 221 -5.06 -18.00 -14.32
C GLN A 221 -6.41 -18.67 -14.05
N TYR A 222 -6.51 -19.98 -14.33
CA TYR A 222 -7.78 -20.70 -14.27
C TYR A 222 -8.32 -20.88 -12.84
N THR A 223 -7.46 -21.27 -11.90
CA THR A 223 -7.82 -21.40 -10.49
C THR A 223 -7.18 -20.27 -9.71
N ARG A 224 -7.99 -19.48 -9.01
CA ARG A 224 -7.52 -18.32 -8.24
C ARG A 224 -8.11 -18.30 -6.85
N LEU A 225 -7.27 -18.07 -5.85
CA LEU A 225 -7.66 -17.80 -4.48
C LEU A 225 -7.81 -16.29 -4.24
N PHE A 226 -7.01 -15.49 -4.95
CA PHE A 226 -6.98 -14.04 -4.84
C PHE A 226 -7.58 -13.36 -6.08
N ARG A 227 -7.85 -12.06 -5.96
CA ARG A 227 -8.41 -11.23 -7.03
C ARG A 227 -7.31 -10.60 -7.91
N SER A 228 -6.07 -10.45 -7.37
CA SER A 228 -4.88 -10.00 -8.10
C SER A 228 -3.63 -10.69 -7.59
#